data_e3e6d16bef893a060eb4e7be048a4edc
#
_entry.id   e3e6d16bef893a060eb4e7be048a4edc
#
_cell.length_a   1.000
_cell.length_b   1.000
_cell.length_c   1.000
_cell.angle_alpha   90.00
_cell.angle_beta   90.00
_cell.angle_gamma   90.00
#
_symmetry.space_group_name_H-M   'P 1'
#
loop_
_entity.id
_entity.type
_entity.pdbx_description
1 polymer ?
#
loop_
_entity_poly.entity_id
_entity_poly.type
_entity_poly.pdbx_seq_one_letter_code
_entity_poly.pdbx_strand_id
1 'polypeptide(L)'
;MSQDHGHQLTLEKSASEAINSNGASTPQYNDEEDLSTSEWKHLESKIRRKTDLRLCSIAGILCSLNLLDSGILASASVTSLFSDLDLQGQRYSVSIFIFTVASIVFQLPCTVAVRWVGPRPWFASITFAFGLITLCTAFVQTWRQMIAVRILLGIAMSGIYPGLTYLVSTWYTRREQQLRFAFLQSGEVAALATGYIVNYGLNLLDGRAGLEGWRWMYLVQGLITCVIGIVTYWWMVDFPENAQKSFFFLSETEAKVAVQRIQADRGDVVPDPFEWRKVLVNFKDPKLYGFAVMYFLLNITSTALNYFLPQIIESGLEFSSNESILLSTPPYYYAVLPVVLTSFLGDTFNLRSPLITFNALCLIAGYLMFGAPPVVPSNTSNNGSRHVALRYAGTFLATGAYVSNWAALNAYMANNVVGQWKRATTAAAVAACNGLGSIAGSYIVRNQEAPGYATAVWASVGSHILMIGIVIFFTIGFYVQNKNQKGGKVLQNTVGFRYTY
;
A
#
# COMPACT_ATOMS: atom_id res chain seq x y z
N MET A 1 -27.85 48.66 26.88
CA MET A 1 -27.49 47.94 25.64
C MET A 1 -26.72 48.82 24.65
N SER A 2 -25.72 49.56 25.13
CA SER A 2 -24.95 50.49 24.25
C SER A 2 -23.48 50.67 24.67
N GLN A 3 -22.95 49.83 25.54
CA GLN A 3 -21.55 49.91 26.00
C GLN A 3 -20.67 48.72 25.53
N ASP A 4 -21.24 47.66 24.99
CA ASP A 4 -20.49 46.45 24.57
C ASP A 4 -19.94 46.53 23.14
N HIS A 5 -20.46 47.39 22.28
CA HIS A 5 -19.96 47.53 20.89
C HIS A 5 -18.68 48.37 20.79
N GLY A 6 -18.37 49.22 21.76
CA GLY A 6 -17.16 50.03 21.79
C GLY A 6 -15.90 49.25 22.18
N HIS A 7 -16.07 48.20 22.98
CA HIS A 7 -14.92 47.40 23.45
C HIS A 7 -14.44 46.35 22.45
N GLN A 8 -15.31 45.84 21.60
CA GLN A 8 -14.92 44.90 20.52
C GLN A 8 -14.17 45.62 19.39
N LEU A 9 -14.57 46.81 19.01
CA LEU A 9 -13.91 47.62 17.98
C LEU A 9 -12.50 48.11 18.38
N THR A 10 -12.26 48.32 19.67
CA THR A 10 -10.95 48.71 20.21
C THR A 10 -9.99 47.51 20.29
N LEU A 11 -10.49 46.31 20.57
CA LEU A 11 -9.70 45.09 20.60
C LEU A 11 -9.30 44.60 19.18
N GLU A 12 -10.17 44.78 18.18
CA GLU A 12 -9.82 44.48 16.77
C GLU A 12 -8.81 45.48 16.20
N LYS A 13 -8.87 46.76 16.56
CA LYS A 13 -7.85 47.74 16.15
C LYS A 13 -6.50 47.49 16.81
N SER A 14 -6.45 47.16 18.10
CA SER A 14 -5.20 46.85 18.79
C SER A 14 -4.55 45.55 18.30
N ALA A 15 -5.36 44.56 17.87
CA ALA A 15 -4.87 43.33 17.26
C ALA A 15 -4.30 43.58 15.86
N SER A 16 -4.90 44.48 15.08
CA SER A 16 -4.38 44.83 13.74
C SER A 16 -3.10 45.68 13.79
N GLU A 17 -2.93 46.50 14.80
CA GLU A 17 -1.72 47.32 15.03
C GLU A 17 -0.56 46.48 15.61
N ALA A 18 -0.84 45.47 16.43
CA ALA A 18 0.18 44.54 16.94
C ALA A 18 0.74 43.57 15.87
N ILE A 19 -0.03 43.30 14.80
CA ILE A 19 0.41 42.51 13.67
C ILE A 19 1.37 43.31 12.77
N ASN A 20 1.25 44.61 12.72
CA ASN A 20 2.11 45.49 11.90
C ASN A 20 3.45 45.92 12.56
N SER A 21 3.63 45.65 13.86
CA SER A 21 4.87 46.07 14.57
C SER A 21 5.96 45.02 14.71
N ASN A 22 5.68 43.76 14.38
CA ASN A 22 6.70 42.71 14.30
C ASN A 22 7.19 42.60 12.85
N GLY A 23 8.19 43.41 12.50
CA GLY A 23 8.92 43.33 11.23
C GLY A 23 9.68 42.03 11.03
N ALA A 24 8.96 40.94 10.83
CA ALA A 24 9.48 39.77 10.14
C ALA A 24 9.26 40.05 8.65
N SER A 25 10.35 40.43 7.96
CA SER A 25 10.41 40.60 6.53
C SER A 25 9.98 39.29 5.86
N THR A 26 8.69 39.20 5.48
CA THR A 26 8.27 38.30 4.42
C THR A 26 9.12 38.65 3.20
N PRO A 27 9.78 37.69 2.54
CA PRO A 27 10.42 37.96 1.27
C PRO A 27 9.33 38.46 0.31
N GLN A 28 9.33 39.78 0.03
CA GLN A 28 8.58 40.36 -1.08
C GLN A 28 9.15 39.77 -2.37
N TYR A 29 8.42 38.82 -2.92
CA TYR A 29 8.61 38.29 -4.26
C TYR A 29 7.91 39.25 -5.23
N ASN A 30 8.62 40.29 -5.61
CA ASN A 30 8.23 41.17 -6.68
C ASN A 30 8.69 40.55 -7.99
N ASP A 31 7.77 39.91 -8.73
CA ASP A 31 7.67 39.74 -10.17
C ASP A 31 6.50 38.77 -10.43
N GLU A 32 5.28 39.24 -10.16
CA GLU A 32 4.05 38.60 -10.63
C GLU A 32 3.83 39.06 -12.07
N GLU A 33 4.27 38.25 -13.06
CA GLU A 33 3.56 38.19 -14.32
C GLU A 33 2.17 37.63 -14.01
N ASP A 34 1.16 38.49 -14.03
CA ASP A 34 -0.27 38.13 -13.87
C ASP A 34 -0.70 37.25 -15.06
N LEU A 35 -0.45 35.93 -14.92
CA LEU A 35 -0.94 34.93 -15.85
C LEU A 35 -2.47 34.99 -15.88
N SER A 36 -3.04 35.13 -17.04
CA SER A 36 -4.52 35.06 -17.18
C SER A 36 -5.04 33.72 -16.63
N THR A 37 -6.26 33.71 -16.10
CA THR A 37 -6.87 32.50 -15.53
C THR A 37 -6.90 31.31 -16.49
N SER A 38 -6.92 31.55 -17.79
CA SER A 38 -6.88 30.53 -18.83
C SER A 38 -5.47 29.94 -19.01
N GLU A 39 -4.44 30.78 -19.00
CA GLU A 39 -3.04 30.37 -19.09
C GLU A 39 -2.62 29.57 -17.85
N TRP A 40 -3.07 30.00 -16.65
CA TRP A 40 -2.86 29.26 -15.41
C TRP A 40 -3.42 27.82 -15.49
N LYS A 41 -4.69 27.66 -15.91
CA LYS A 41 -5.31 26.34 -16.06
C LYS A 41 -4.61 25.47 -17.11
N HIS A 42 -4.17 26.07 -18.20
CA HIS A 42 -3.43 25.35 -19.24
C HIS A 42 -2.07 24.86 -18.70
N LEU A 43 -1.34 25.72 -18.01
CA LEU A 43 -0.04 25.41 -17.41
C LEU A 43 -0.18 24.34 -16.33
N GLU A 44 -1.18 24.44 -15.47
CA GLU A 44 -1.52 23.45 -14.46
C GLU A 44 -1.79 22.06 -15.06
N SER A 45 -2.58 22.01 -16.15
CA SER A 45 -2.86 20.76 -16.86
C SER A 45 -1.60 20.15 -17.48
N LYS A 46 -0.72 20.98 -18.05
CA LYS A 46 0.57 20.55 -18.62
C LYS A 46 1.51 20.00 -17.55
N ILE A 47 1.66 20.70 -16.41
CA ILE A 47 2.46 20.26 -15.27
C ILE A 47 1.93 18.93 -14.77
N ARG A 48 0.63 18.80 -14.56
CA ARG A 48 -0.02 17.57 -14.10
C ARG A 48 0.28 16.39 -15.02
N ARG A 49 0.13 16.54 -16.34
CA ARG A 49 0.46 15.46 -17.31
C ARG A 49 1.93 15.06 -17.26
N LYS A 50 2.85 16.01 -17.18
CA LYS A 50 4.30 15.71 -17.04
C LYS A 50 4.59 14.95 -15.75
N THR A 51 3.98 15.39 -14.63
CA THR A 51 4.13 14.75 -13.32
C THR A 51 3.50 13.36 -13.31
N ASP A 52 2.29 13.19 -13.84
CA ASP A 52 1.62 11.89 -13.96
C ASP A 52 2.48 10.90 -14.75
N LEU A 53 3.01 11.33 -15.93
CA LEU A 53 3.82 10.45 -16.76
C LEU A 53 5.12 9.99 -16.06
N ARG A 54 5.81 10.89 -15.37
CA ARG A 54 7.10 10.58 -14.76
C ARG A 54 6.98 9.99 -13.35
N LEU A 55 6.27 10.69 -12.48
CA LEU A 55 6.18 10.29 -11.07
C LEU A 55 5.31 9.05 -10.91
N CYS A 56 4.10 9.01 -11.52
CA CYS A 56 3.22 7.85 -11.34
C CYS A 56 3.77 6.59 -12.02
N SER A 57 4.44 6.72 -13.19
CA SER A 57 5.04 5.56 -13.85
C SER A 57 6.14 4.92 -13.01
N ILE A 58 7.10 5.72 -12.53
CA ILE A 58 8.20 5.19 -11.74
C ILE A 58 7.75 4.76 -10.35
N ALA A 59 6.83 5.50 -9.71
CA ALA A 59 6.27 5.12 -8.42
C ALA A 59 5.51 3.79 -8.52
N GLY A 60 4.73 3.57 -9.59
CA GLY A 60 4.05 2.30 -9.84
C GLY A 60 5.03 1.13 -9.96
N ILE A 61 6.13 1.32 -10.71
CA ILE A 61 7.16 0.29 -10.86
C ILE A 61 7.84 0.01 -9.51
N LEU A 62 8.24 1.04 -8.76
CA LEU A 62 8.92 0.85 -7.48
C LEU A 62 8.02 0.23 -6.40
N CYS A 63 6.75 0.64 -6.33
CA CYS A 63 5.78 0.03 -5.42
C CYS A 63 5.57 -1.45 -5.75
N SER A 64 5.58 -1.81 -7.04
CA SER A 64 5.39 -3.20 -7.48
C SER A 64 6.51 -4.14 -7.05
N LEU A 65 7.72 -3.63 -6.78
CA LEU A 65 8.88 -4.47 -6.42
C LEU A 65 8.64 -5.31 -5.17
N ASN A 66 7.89 -4.79 -4.19
CA ASN A 66 7.56 -5.54 -2.98
C ASN A 66 6.67 -6.75 -3.27
N LEU A 67 5.63 -6.55 -4.07
CA LEU A 67 4.75 -7.65 -4.48
C LEU A 67 5.47 -8.63 -5.41
N LEU A 68 6.34 -8.15 -6.30
CA LEU A 68 7.16 -9.00 -7.15
C LEU A 68 8.09 -9.90 -6.33
N ASP A 69 8.76 -9.37 -5.28
CA ASP A 69 9.59 -10.20 -4.39
C ASP A 69 8.78 -11.29 -3.70
N SER A 70 7.59 -10.97 -3.21
CA SER A 70 6.70 -11.98 -2.64
C SER A 70 6.28 -13.03 -3.67
N GLY A 71 6.04 -12.62 -4.91
CA GLY A 71 5.73 -13.50 -6.03
C GLY A 71 6.89 -14.41 -6.44
N ILE A 72 8.15 -13.91 -6.39
CA ILE A 72 9.33 -14.74 -6.63
C ILE A 72 9.42 -15.82 -5.55
N LEU A 73 9.35 -15.43 -4.28
CA LEU A 73 9.44 -16.36 -3.17
C LEU A 73 8.30 -17.38 -3.17
N ALA A 74 7.08 -16.93 -3.50
CA ALA A 74 5.92 -17.80 -3.63
C ALA A 74 6.07 -18.80 -4.79
N SER A 75 6.58 -18.34 -5.95
CA SER A 75 6.84 -19.24 -7.09
C SER A 75 7.97 -20.23 -6.81
N ALA A 76 9.04 -19.75 -6.19
CA ALA A 76 10.19 -20.60 -5.81
C ALA A 76 9.79 -21.67 -4.78
N SER A 77 8.79 -21.43 -3.94
CA SER A 77 8.36 -22.35 -2.90
C SER A 77 7.76 -23.68 -3.41
N VAL A 78 7.28 -23.68 -4.64
CA VAL A 78 6.74 -24.89 -5.31
C VAL A 78 7.79 -25.58 -6.22
N THR A 79 9.04 -25.13 -6.17
CA THR A 79 10.18 -25.73 -6.89
C THR A 79 11.10 -26.47 -5.92
N SER A 80 12.33 -26.78 -6.34
CA SER A 80 13.33 -27.43 -5.49
C SER A 80 13.84 -26.58 -4.31
N LEU A 81 13.43 -25.33 -4.17
CA LEU A 81 13.89 -24.39 -3.12
C LEU A 81 13.87 -25.00 -1.71
N PHE A 82 12.80 -25.72 -1.35
CA PHE A 82 12.66 -26.30 -0.01
C PHE A 82 13.66 -27.42 0.25
N SER A 83 13.96 -28.24 -0.73
CA SER A 83 14.95 -29.31 -0.64
C SER A 83 16.37 -28.75 -0.64
N ASP A 84 16.67 -27.77 -1.50
CA ASP A 84 18.01 -27.23 -1.71
C ASP A 84 18.51 -26.40 -0.52
N LEU A 85 17.62 -25.65 0.13
CA LEU A 85 17.96 -24.79 1.26
C LEU A 85 17.53 -25.36 2.61
N ASP A 86 16.97 -26.57 2.67
CA ASP A 86 16.42 -27.18 3.89
C ASP A 86 15.41 -26.23 4.61
N LEU A 87 14.47 -25.67 3.82
CA LEU A 87 13.43 -24.76 4.30
C LEU A 87 12.19 -25.50 4.84
N GLN A 88 12.36 -26.72 5.32
CA GLN A 88 11.28 -27.53 5.84
C GLN A 88 10.70 -26.96 7.16
N GLY A 89 9.46 -27.33 7.47
CA GLY A 89 8.77 -26.92 8.69
C GLY A 89 8.43 -25.42 8.69
N GLN A 90 8.85 -24.68 9.72
CA GLN A 90 8.53 -23.26 9.88
C GLN A 90 9.60 -22.31 9.27
N ARG A 91 10.69 -22.82 8.70
CA ARG A 91 11.80 -21.99 8.22
C ARG A 91 11.40 -21.04 7.09
N TYR A 92 10.48 -21.48 6.23
CA TYR A 92 9.90 -20.62 5.19
C TYR A 92 9.12 -19.44 5.79
N SER A 93 8.21 -19.70 6.72
CA SER A 93 7.47 -18.64 7.44
C SER A 93 8.39 -17.71 8.24
N VAL A 94 9.47 -18.24 8.83
CA VAL A 94 10.52 -17.44 9.50
C VAL A 94 11.20 -16.50 8.51
N SER A 95 11.43 -16.90 7.27
CA SER A 95 12.04 -16.04 6.25
C SER A 95 11.15 -14.83 5.91
N ILE A 96 9.84 -15.02 5.85
CA ILE A 96 8.85 -13.95 5.64
C ILE A 96 8.76 -13.06 6.89
N PHE A 97 8.71 -13.67 8.06
CA PHE A 97 8.68 -12.99 9.35
C PHE A 97 9.85 -12.01 9.52
N ILE A 98 11.08 -12.49 9.30
CA ILE A 98 12.29 -11.69 9.53
C ILE A 98 12.41 -10.52 8.54
N PHE A 99 12.00 -10.73 7.27
CA PHE A 99 11.87 -9.67 6.28
C PHE A 99 10.90 -8.58 6.76
N THR A 100 9.73 -8.98 7.26
CA THR A 100 8.70 -8.05 7.75
C THR A 100 9.18 -7.27 8.96
N VAL A 101 9.82 -7.92 9.92
CA VAL A 101 10.38 -7.26 11.12
C VAL A 101 11.45 -6.25 10.72
N ALA A 102 12.39 -6.62 9.85
CA ALA A 102 13.42 -5.71 9.37
C ALA A 102 12.80 -4.50 8.66
N SER A 103 11.79 -4.73 7.81
CA SER A 103 11.08 -3.65 7.11
C SER A 103 10.40 -2.67 8.08
N ILE A 104 9.73 -3.15 9.12
CA ILE A 104 9.06 -2.30 10.11
C ILE A 104 10.08 -1.46 10.90
N VAL A 105 11.14 -2.09 11.39
CA VAL A 105 12.15 -1.41 12.23
C VAL A 105 12.85 -0.29 11.48
N PHE A 106 13.19 -0.52 10.21
CA PHE A 106 13.91 0.46 9.39
C PHE A 106 13.00 1.43 8.63
N GLN A 107 11.67 1.28 8.70
CA GLN A 107 10.72 2.13 7.97
C GLN A 107 10.85 3.62 8.33
N LEU A 108 10.92 3.95 9.62
CA LEU A 108 11.05 5.34 10.08
C LEU A 108 12.40 5.95 9.71
N PRO A 109 13.56 5.33 10.00
CA PRO A 109 14.86 5.85 9.56
C PRO A 109 14.94 6.09 8.06
N CYS A 110 14.46 5.16 7.25
CA CYS A 110 14.48 5.27 5.79
C CYS A 110 13.56 6.39 5.27
N THR A 111 12.39 6.60 5.90
CA THR A 111 11.50 7.71 5.53
C THR A 111 12.12 9.08 5.82
N VAL A 112 12.88 9.20 6.91
CA VAL A 112 13.62 10.43 7.22
C VAL A 112 14.77 10.65 6.22
N ALA A 113 15.47 9.58 5.86
CA ALA A 113 16.59 9.64 4.92
C ALA A 113 16.19 10.15 3.52
N VAL A 114 14.98 9.84 3.05
CA VAL A 114 14.41 10.39 1.79
C VAL A 114 14.47 11.93 1.76
N ARG A 115 14.19 12.57 2.90
CA ARG A 115 14.19 14.05 3.00
C ARG A 115 15.60 14.63 2.96
N TRP A 116 16.58 13.95 3.54
CA TRP A 116 17.96 14.44 3.62
C TRP A 116 18.72 14.22 2.33
N VAL A 117 18.59 13.02 1.76
CA VAL A 117 19.33 12.62 0.56
C VAL A 117 18.67 13.15 -0.72
N GLY A 118 17.35 13.33 -0.68
CA GLY A 118 16.52 13.65 -1.84
C GLY A 118 15.97 12.40 -2.54
N PRO A 119 14.78 12.51 -3.19
CA PRO A 119 14.09 11.37 -3.77
C PRO A 119 14.91 10.62 -4.84
N ARG A 120 15.52 11.34 -5.78
CA ARG A 120 16.25 10.74 -6.91
C ARG A 120 17.39 9.81 -6.48
N PRO A 121 18.42 10.29 -5.76
CA PRO A 121 19.53 9.43 -5.35
C PRO A 121 19.07 8.37 -4.34
N TRP A 122 18.10 8.68 -3.48
CA TRP A 122 17.59 7.74 -2.49
C TRP A 122 16.90 6.54 -3.15
N PHE A 123 15.85 6.78 -3.95
CA PHE A 123 15.11 5.68 -4.56
C PHE A 123 15.96 4.88 -5.55
N ALA A 124 16.86 5.54 -6.29
CA ALA A 124 17.81 4.84 -7.16
C ALA A 124 18.72 3.90 -6.37
N SER A 125 19.32 4.39 -5.27
CA SER A 125 20.27 3.63 -4.45
C SER A 125 19.59 2.43 -3.76
N ILE A 126 18.44 2.64 -3.13
CA ILE A 126 17.75 1.55 -2.43
C ILE A 126 17.19 0.51 -3.40
N THR A 127 16.70 0.93 -4.57
CA THR A 127 16.22 0.01 -5.60
C THR A 127 17.36 -0.80 -6.20
N PHE A 128 18.51 -0.18 -6.47
CA PHE A 128 19.69 -0.87 -6.94
C PHE A 128 20.20 -1.88 -5.89
N ALA A 129 20.28 -1.46 -4.62
CA ALA A 129 20.67 -2.34 -3.51
C ALA A 129 19.70 -3.52 -3.38
N PHE A 130 18.40 -3.27 -3.46
CA PHE A 130 17.36 -4.31 -3.44
C PHE A 130 17.55 -5.32 -4.60
N GLY A 131 17.77 -4.81 -5.83
CA GLY A 131 18.03 -5.66 -7.00
C GLY A 131 19.30 -6.50 -6.85
N LEU A 132 20.38 -5.91 -6.33
CA LEU A 132 21.63 -6.62 -6.08
C LEU A 132 21.46 -7.71 -5.02
N ILE A 133 20.77 -7.44 -3.93
CA ILE A 133 20.49 -8.43 -2.88
C ILE A 133 19.60 -9.55 -3.43
N THR A 134 18.56 -9.22 -4.22
CA THR A 134 17.72 -10.22 -4.91
C THR A 134 18.55 -11.10 -5.85
N LEU A 135 19.46 -10.51 -6.61
CA LEU A 135 20.37 -11.25 -7.48
C LEU A 135 21.29 -12.18 -6.67
N CYS A 136 21.87 -11.69 -5.57
CA CYS A 136 22.70 -12.50 -4.67
C CYS A 136 21.92 -13.67 -4.05
N THR A 137 20.60 -13.56 -3.91
CA THR A 137 19.76 -14.66 -3.41
C THR A 137 19.85 -15.90 -4.30
N ALA A 138 20.10 -15.75 -5.61
CA ALA A 138 20.29 -16.88 -6.53
C ALA A 138 21.47 -17.80 -6.16
N PHE A 139 22.44 -17.32 -5.38
CA PHE A 139 23.65 -18.03 -5.00
C PHE A 139 23.63 -18.58 -3.56
N VAL A 140 22.52 -18.42 -2.86
CA VAL A 140 22.32 -18.92 -1.50
C VAL A 140 22.30 -20.45 -1.50
N GLN A 141 22.99 -21.06 -0.51
CA GLN A 141 23.11 -22.51 -0.38
C GLN A 141 22.51 -23.05 0.93
N THR A 142 22.20 -22.19 1.90
CA THR A 142 21.70 -22.61 3.20
C THR A 142 20.54 -21.71 3.65
N TRP A 143 19.65 -22.27 4.48
CA TRP A 143 18.54 -21.48 5.06
C TRP A 143 19.02 -20.29 5.91
N ARG A 144 20.20 -20.39 6.55
CA ARG A 144 20.79 -19.28 7.33
C ARG A 144 21.18 -18.09 6.45
N GLN A 145 21.77 -18.37 5.29
CA GLN A 145 22.09 -17.34 4.31
C GLN A 145 20.83 -16.71 3.75
N MET A 146 19.76 -17.51 3.52
CA MET A 146 18.45 -16.99 3.11
C MET A 146 17.89 -16.00 4.12
N ILE A 147 17.96 -16.31 5.43
CA ILE A 147 17.52 -15.38 6.48
C ILE A 147 18.33 -14.08 6.46
N ALA A 148 19.66 -14.17 6.31
CA ALA A 148 20.51 -12.97 6.25
C ALA A 148 20.14 -12.07 5.05
N VAL A 149 19.91 -12.65 3.89
CA VAL A 149 19.47 -11.94 2.68
C VAL A 149 18.08 -11.32 2.91
N ARG A 150 17.15 -12.02 3.58
CA ARG A 150 15.81 -11.50 3.90
C ARG A 150 15.85 -10.30 4.84
N ILE A 151 16.78 -10.25 5.78
CA ILE A 151 17.00 -9.05 6.62
C ILE A 151 17.42 -7.87 5.74
N LEU A 152 18.42 -8.06 4.88
CA LEU A 152 18.93 -7.00 3.99
C LEU A 152 17.85 -6.51 3.01
N LEU A 153 17.07 -7.42 2.43
CA LEU A 153 15.93 -7.08 1.57
C LEU A 153 14.88 -6.27 2.33
N GLY A 154 14.54 -6.67 3.57
CA GLY A 154 13.60 -5.93 4.41
C GLY A 154 14.08 -4.50 4.69
N ILE A 155 15.36 -4.31 4.97
CA ILE A 155 15.97 -2.98 5.16
C ILE A 155 15.86 -2.15 3.87
N ALA A 156 16.25 -2.71 2.73
CA ALA A 156 16.22 -2.00 1.45
C ALA A 156 14.78 -1.60 1.04
N MET A 157 13.79 -2.47 1.29
CA MET A 157 12.39 -2.20 0.94
C MET A 157 11.68 -1.23 1.87
N SER A 158 12.14 -1.06 3.12
CA SER A 158 11.45 -0.33 4.17
C SER A 158 11.12 1.13 3.83
N GLY A 159 11.95 1.78 3.01
CA GLY A 159 11.80 3.20 2.64
C GLY A 159 11.02 3.46 1.36
N ILE A 160 10.72 2.42 0.56
CA ILE A 160 10.12 2.63 -0.78
C ILE A 160 8.68 3.13 -0.65
N TYR A 161 7.78 2.35 -0.05
CA TYR A 161 6.37 2.70 0.00
C TYR A 161 6.08 4.01 0.76
N PRO A 162 6.55 4.20 2.02
CA PRO A 162 6.30 5.43 2.74
C PRO A 162 6.97 6.66 2.10
N GLY A 163 8.16 6.49 1.52
CA GLY A 163 8.85 7.56 0.82
C GLY A 163 8.12 7.98 -0.45
N LEU A 164 7.62 7.04 -1.25
CA LEU A 164 6.82 7.34 -2.44
C LEU A 164 5.48 7.97 -2.09
N THR A 165 4.79 7.46 -1.06
CA THR A 165 3.55 8.07 -0.56
C THR A 165 3.77 9.53 -0.14
N TYR A 166 4.87 9.79 0.54
CA TYR A 166 5.26 11.15 0.90
C TYR A 166 5.53 12.00 -0.36
N LEU A 167 6.33 11.51 -1.31
CA LEU A 167 6.65 12.23 -2.55
C LEU A 167 5.39 12.55 -3.37
N VAL A 168 4.51 11.57 -3.57
CA VAL A 168 3.22 11.76 -4.25
C VAL A 168 2.41 12.85 -3.53
N SER A 169 2.41 12.85 -2.20
CA SER A 169 1.68 13.87 -1.44
C SER A 169 2.24 15.28 -1.63
N THR A 170 3.52 15.45 -1.97
CA THR A 170 4.13 16.77 -2.22
C THR A 170 3.82 17.32 -3.62
N TRP A 171 3.48 16.47 -4.59
CA TRP A 171 3.23 16.86 -5.98
C TRP A 171 1.77 17.03 -6.34
N TYR A 172 0.85 16.41 -5.58
CA TYR A 172 -0.57 16.39 -5.90
C TYR A 172 -1.45 17.01 -4.83
N THR A 173 -2.52 17.66 -5.27
CA THR A 173 -3.58 18.14 -4.40
C THR A 173 -4.35 16.98 -3.75
N ARG A 174 -5.03 17.23 -2.63
CA ARG A 174 -5.76 16.18 -1.88
C ARG A 174 -6.77 15.41 -2.75
N ARG A 175 -7.43 16.08 -3.69
CA ARG A 175 -8.39 15.46 -4.62
C ARG A 175 -7.71 14.57 -5.65
N GLU A 176 -6.51 14.95 -6.07
CA GLU A 176 -5.76 14.25 -7.11
C GLU A 176 -5.04 13.01 -6.58
N GLN A 177 -4.62 13.02 -5.30
CA GLN A 177 -3.86 11.92 -4.68
C GLN A 177 -4.63 10.60 -4.69
N GLN A 178 -5.93 10.62 -4.40
CA GLN A 178 -6.72 9.40 -4.29
C GLN A 178 -6.73 8.57 -5.58
N LEU A 179 -6.94 9.22 -6.72
CA LEU A 179 -6.92 8.55 -8.03
C LEU A 179 -5.53 7.95 -8.35
N ARG A 180 -4.45 8.67 -7.98
CA ARG A 180 -3.08 8.17 -8.21
C ARG A 180 -2.76 6.97 -7.34
N PHE A 181 -3.14 6.98 -6.08
CA PHE A 181 -2.96 5.80 -5.22
C PHE A 181 -3.78 4.60 -5.71
N ALA A 182 -5.00 4.79 -6.19
CA ALA A 182 -5.77 3.71 -6.80
C ALA A 182 -5.10 3.15 -8.05
N PHE A 183 -4.53 4.02 -8.89
CA PHE A 183 -3.76 3.61 -10.07
C PHE A 183 -2.49 2.83 -9.69
N LEU A 184 -1.73 3.32 -8.70
CA LEU A 184 -0.54 2.62 -8.20
C LEU A 184 -0.89 1.22 -7.67
N GLN A 185 -1.94 1.12 -6.86
CA GLN A 185 -2.40 -0.17 -6.31
C GLN A 185 -2.83 -1.17 -7.40
N SER A 186 -3.56 -0.70 -8.41
CA SER A 186 -3.95 -1.54 -9.55
C SER A 186 -2.72 -2.00 -10.35
N GLY A 187 -1.75 -1.11 -10.53
CA GLY A 187 -0.48 -1.39 -11.20
C GLY A 187 0.36 -2.44 -10.45
N GLU A 188 0.45 -2.34 -9.13
CA GLU A 188 1.17 -3.31 -8.28
C GLU A 188 0.63 -4.73 -8.48
N VAL A 189 -0.68 -4.88 -8.47
CA VAL A 189 -1.33 -6.19 -8.61
C VAL A 189 -1.16 -6.76 -10.02
N ALA A 190 -1.28 -5.92 -11.05
CA ALA A 190 -1.02 -6.32 -12.43
C ALA A 190 0.45 -6.72 -12.65
N ALA A 191 1.38 -6.01 -12.00
CA ALA A 191 2.80 -6.37 -12.03
C ALA A 191 3.07 -7.72 -11.36
N LEU A 192 2.45 -7.99 -10.21
CA LEU A 192 2.54 -9.30 -9.54
C LEU A 192 2.03 -10.43 -10.45
N ALA A 193 0.88 -10.24 -11.09
CA ALA A 193 0.33 -11.20 -12.06
C ALA A 193 1.30 -11.47 -13.21
N THR A 194 1.90 -10.39 -13.76
CA THR A 194 2.93 -10.52 -14.81
C THR A 194 4.17 -11.23 -14.28
N GLY A 195 4.55 -10.98 -13.03
CA GLY A 195 5.66 -11.64 -12.35
C GLY A 195 5.52 -13.17 -12.30
N TYR A 196 4.32 -13.67 -12.06
CA TYR A 196 4.08 -15.12 -12.10
C TYR A 196 4.26 -15.72 -13.50
N ILE A 197 3.87 -15.01 -14.58
CA ILE A 197 4.15 -15.46 -15.96
C ILE A 197 5.65 -15.53 -16.23
N VAL A 198 6.39 -14.50 -15.81
CA VAL A 198 7.84 -14.45 -15.93
C VAL A 198 8.48 -15.60 -15.14
N ASN A 199 8.04 -15.84 -13.90
CA ASN A 199 8.52 -16.93 -13.06
C ASN A 199 8.26 -18.30 -13.68
N TYR A 200 7.08 -18.50 -14.27
CA TYR A 200 6.78 -19.72 -15.04
C TYR A 200 7.79 -19.93 -16.18
N GLY A 201 8.00 -18.90 -17.00
CA GLY A 201 8.96 -18.97 -18.10
C GLY A 201 10.40 -19.25 -17.63
N LEU A 202 10.82 -18.67 -16.51
CA LEU A 202 12.13 -18.87 -15.92
C LEU A 202 12.28 -20.25 -15.29
N ASN A 203 11.21 -20.82 -14.74
CA ASN A 203 11.23 -22.19 -14.21
C ASN A 203 11.44 -23.25 -15.30
N LEU A 204 11.04 -22.96 -16.54
CA LEU A 204 11.32 -23.85 -17.69
C LEU A 204 12.82 -23.93 -18.04
N LEU A 205 13.64 -23.06 -17.46
CA LEU A 205 15.11 -23.10 -17.59
C LEU A 205 15.77 -23.98 -16.53
N ASP A 206 14.99 -24.70 -15.72
CA ASP A 206 15.51 -25.61 -14.69
C ASP A 206 16.54 -26.55 -15.23
N GLY A 207 17.66 -26.72 -14.51
CA GLY A 207 18.81 -27.52 -14.91
C GLY A 207 19.72 -26.90 -15.98
N ARG A 208 19.35 -25.80 -16.66
CA ARG A 208 20.23 -25.13 -17.63
C ARG A 208 21.37 -24.40 -16.92
N ALA A 209 22.55 -24.49 -17.46
CA ALA A 209 23.81 -23.97 -16.90
C ALA A 209 24.09 -24.45 -15.45
N GLY A 210 23.52 -25.58 -15.05
CA GLY A 210 23.69 -26.15 -13.70
C GLY A 210 22.97 -25.36 -12.60
N LEU A 211 21.97 -24.54 -12.96
CA LEU A 211 21.17 -23.76 -12.03
C LEU A 211 19.73 -24.30 -11.98
N GLU A 212 19.19 -24.41 -10.78
CA GLU A 212 17.79 -24.76 -10.53
C GLU A 212 16.85 -23.61 -10.94
N GLY A 213 15.60 -23.93 -11.27
CA GLY A 213 14.61 -22.98 -11.78
C GLY A 213 14.39 -21.76 -10.87
N TRP A 214 14.34 -21.96 -9.56
CA TRP A 214 14.19 -20.87 -8.59
C TRP A 214 15.38 -19.88 -8.60
N ARG A 215 16.61 -20.35 -8.87
CA ARG A 215 17.80 -19.50 -8.99
C ARG A 215 17.70 -18.58 -10.20
N TRP A 216 17.18 -19.07 -11.32
CA TRP A 216 16.90 -18.27 -12.50
C TRP A 216 15.89 -17.14 -12.21
N MET A 217 14.86 -17.43 -11.40
CA MET A 217 13.88 -16.39 -11.01
C MET A 217 14.54 -15.24 -10.25
N TYR A 218 15.36 -15.53 -9.24
CA TYR A 218 16.07 -14.51 -8.47
C TYR A 218 17.13 -13.77 -9.30
N LEU A 219 17.87 -14.47 -10.15
CA LEU A 219 18.93 -13.90 -10.97
C LEU A 219 18.39 -12.92 -11.99
N VAL A 220 17.39 -13.32 -12.77
CA VAL A 220 16.85 -12.48 -13.84
C VAL A 220 16.06 -11.30 -13.27
N GLN A 221 15.19 -11.52 -12.29
CA GLN A 221 14.43 -10.44 -11.69
C GLN A 221 15.31 -9.48 -10.87
N GLY A 222 16.34 -10.00 -10.20
CA GLY A 222 17.36 -9.16 -9.54
C GLY A 222 18.09 -8.27 -10.54
N LEU A 223 18.50 -8.80 -11.70
CA LEU A 223 19.14 -8.03 -12.77
C LEU A 223 18.20 -6.94 -13.32
N ILE A 224 16.94 -7.30 -13.62
CA ILE A 224 15.92 -6.34 -14.06
C ILE A 224 15.76 -5.21 -13.02
N THR A 225 15.70 -5.56 -11.75
CA THR A 225 15.55 -4.58 -10.66
C THR A 225 16.77 -3.67 -10.53
N CYS A 226 17.98 -4.18 -10.72
CA CYS A 226 19.20 -3.36 -10.79
C CYS A 226 19.11 -2.34 -11.94
N VAL A 227 18.66 -2.76 -13.12
CA VAL A 227 18.46 -1.85 -14.26
C VAL A 227 17.40 -0.81 -13.94
N ILE A 228 16.28 -1.21 -13.32
CA ILE A 228 15.25 -0.27 -12.84
C ILE A 228 15.86 0.75 -11.86
N GLY A 229 16.69 0.31 -10.91
CA GLY A 229 17.38 1.20 -9.98
C GLY A 229 18.24 2.24 -10.69
N ILE A 230 19.01 1.83 -11.70
CA ILE A 230 19.82 2.73 -12.53
C ILE A 230 18.93 3.72 -13.29
N VAL A 231 17.87 3.24 -13.96
CA VAL A 231 16.94 4.09 -14.72
C VAL A 231 16.20 5.06 -13.79
N THR A 232 15.89 4.64 -12.55
CA THR A 232 15.22 5.48 -11.55
C THR A 232 15.99 6.77 -11.30
N TYR A 233 17.33 6.76 -11.31
CA TYR A 233 18.13 7.96 -11.09
C TYR A 233 17.84 9.09 -12.09
N TRP A 234 17.59 8.74 -13.36
CA TRP A 234 17.28 9.73 -14.41
C TRP A 234 15.78 10.03 -14.53
N TRP A 235 14.93 9.04 -14.29
CA TRP A 235 13.49 9.18 -14.50
C TRP A 235 12.74 9.75 -13.29
N MET A 236 13.24 9.49 -12.07
CA MET A 236 12.62 9.98 -10.83
C MET A 236 12.62 11.50 -10.76
N VAL A 237 11.55 12.05 -10.21
CA VAL A 237 11.34 13.47 -10.00
C VAL A 237 11.78 13.83 -8.58
N ASP A 238 12.42 14.99 -8.43
CA ASP A 238 12.79 15.55 -7.11
C ASP A 238 11.58 16.25 -6.46
N PHE A 239 11.74 16.77 -5.25
CA PHE A 239 10.71 17.59 -4.62
C PHE A 239 10.37 18.81 -5.47
N PRO A 240 9.12 19.36 -5.39
CA PRO A 240 8.68 20.50 -6.20
C PRO A 240 9.63 21.71 -6.12
N GLU A 241 10.21 21.96 -4.96
CA GLU A 241 11.19 23.03 -4.70
C GLU A 241 12.50 22.85 -5.50
N ASN A 242 12.86 21.61 -5.79
CA ASN A 242 14.06 21.22 -6.53
C ASN A 242 13.73 20.64 -7.92
N ALA A 243 12.53 20.85 -8.44
CA ALA A 243 12.07 20.27 -9.70
C ALA A 243 12.96 20.56 -10.90
N GLN A 244 13.64 21.72 -10.89
CA GLN A 244 14.59 22.13 -11.93
C GLN A 244 15.82 21.23 -12.01
N LYS A 245 16.22 20.59 -10.89
CA LYS A 245 17.36 19.67 -10.85
C LYS A 245 17.04 18.32 -11.52
N SER A 246 15.77 18.07 -11.83
CA SER A 246 15.34 16.85 -12.50
C SER A 246 15.57 16.95 -14.01
N PHE A 247 16.10 15.89 -14.63
CA PHE A 247 16.46 15.85 -16.05
C PHE A 247 15.27 16.17 -16.96
N PHE A 248 15.32 17.27 -17.73
CA PHE A 248 14.30 17.65 -18.73
C PHE A 248 12.85 17.56 -18.22
N PHE A 249 12.58 18.05 -16.99
CA PHE A 249 11.25 17.87 -16.38
C PHE A 249 10.41 19.15 -16.46
N LEU A 250 10.70 20.16 -15.66
CA LEU A 250 9.96 21.41 -15.61
C LEU A 250 10.89 22.61 -15.87
N SER A 251 10.33 23.65 -16.53
CA SER A 251 10.98 24.94 -16.60
C SER A 251 10.90 25.67 -15.24
N GLU A 252 11.66 26.73 -15.08
CA GLU A 252 11.65 27.52 -13.83
C GLU A 252 10.24 28.06 -13.52
N THR A 253 9.56 28.58 -14.53
CA THR A 253 8.18 29.06 -14.42
C THR A 253 7.19 27.96 -14.06
N GLU A 254 7.29 26.79 -14.71
CA GLU A 254 6.46 25.61 -14.39
C GLU A 254 6.71 25.12 -12.95
N ALA A 255 7.93 25.17 -12.46
CA ALA A 255 8.27 24.76 -11.07
C ALA A 255 7.67 25.74 -10.04
N LYS A 256 7.75 27.06 -10.28
CA LYS A 256 7.10 28.07 -9.42
C LYS A 256 5.58 27.85 -9.33
N VAL A 257 4.93 27.63 -10.48
CA VAL A 257 3.48 27.35 -10.55
C VAL A 257 3.15 26.06 -9.81
N ALA A 258 3.96 25.00 -9.94
CA ALA A 258 3.74 23.75 -9.21
C ALA A 258 3.77 23.95 -7.69
N VAL A 259 4.72 24.71 -7.17
CA VAL A 259 4.83 25.04 -5.74
C VAL A 259 3.64 25.88 -5.27
N GLN A 260 3.29 26.96 -6.01
CA GLN A 260 2.15 27.82 -5.68
C GLN A 260 0.84 27.05 -5.64
N ARG A 261 0.60 26.15 -6.60
CA ARG A 261 -0.58 25.29 -6.65
C ARG A 261 -0.75 24.43 -5.39
N ILE A 262 0.34 23.80 -4.94
CA ILE A 262 0.31 22.95 -3.74
C ILE A 262 0.13 23.80 -2.47
N GLN A 263 0.75 24.98 -2.41
CA GLN A 263 0.57 25.93 -1.30
C GLN A 263 -0.88 26.41 -1.22
N ALA A 264 -1.51 26.73 -2.34
CA ALA A 264 -2.91 27.16 -2.39
C ALA A 264 -3.90 26.06 -1.94
N ASP A 265 -3.65 24.78 -2.30
CA ASP A 265 -4.50 23.65 -1.88
C ASP A 265 -4.34 23.32 -0.39
N ARG A 266 -3.14 23.54 0.13
CA ARG A 266 -2.82 23.14 1.50
C ARG A 266 -3.23 24.15 2.57
N GLY A 267 -3.56 25.41 2.25
CA GLY A 267 -4.10 26.45 3.14
C GLY A 267 -3.71 26.46 4.64
N ASP A 268 -3.16 25.35 5.10
CA ASP A 268 -2.76 25.04 6.47
C ASP A 268 -1.22 24.94 6.60
N VAL A 269 -0.45 25.64 5.75
CA VAL A 269 1.01 25.46 5.66
C VAL A 269 1.78 26.13 6.79
N VAL A 270 1.15 26.44 7.88
CA VAL A 270 1.88 26.56 9.13
C VAL A 270 2.06 25.14 9.66
N PRO A 271 3.26 24.55 9.59
CA PRO A 271 3.49 23.26 10.21
C PRO A 271 3.15 23.40 11.69
N ASP A 272 2.12 22.71 12.12
CA ASP A 272 1.79 22.68 13.55
C ASP A 272 3.03 22.16 14.28
N PRO A 273 3.63 22.92 15.21
CA PRO A 273 4.87 22.52 15.85
C PRO A 273 4.71 21.16 16.49
N PHE A 274 5.78 20.34 16.42
CA PHE A 274 5.77 19.02 17.01
C PHE A 274 5.60 19.09 18.52
N GLU A 275 4.49 18.58 19.02
CA GLU A 275 4.21 18.46 20.44
C GLU A 275 3.87 17.01 20.78
N TRP A 276 4.67 16.36 21.60
CA TRP A 276 4.38 15.01 22.11
C TRP A 276 3.00 14.88 22.72
N ARG A 277 2.50 15.93 23.39
CA ARG A 277 1.19 15.95 23.97
C ARG A 277 0.06 15.77 22.95
N LYS A 278 0.17 16.40 21.77
CA LYS A 278 -0.80 16.25 20.67
C LYS A 278 -0.79 14.82 20.12
N VAL A 279 0.38 14.20 20.01
CA VAL A 279 0.52 12.81 19.58
C VAL A 279 -0.10 11.85 20.61
N LEU A 280 0.23 12.01 21.90
CA LEU A 280 -0.28 11.15 22.97
C LEU A 280 -1.81 11.26 23.16
N VAL A 281 -2.40 12.45 22.97
CA VAL A 281 -3.86 12.61 23.02
C VAL A 281 -4.56 11.78 21.92
N ASN A 282 -3.94 11.59 20.76
CA ASN A 282 -4.51 10.80 19.68
C ASN A 282 -4.65 9.31 20.02
N PHE A 283 -3.82 8.77 20.92
CA PHE A 283 -3.97 7.40 21.42
C PHE A 283 -5.24 7.20 22.28
N LYS A 284 -5.94 8.25 22.67
CA LYS A 284 -7.26 8.14 23.33
C LYS A 284 -8.42 8.02 22.31
N ASP A 285 -8.17 8.23 21.02
CA ASP A 285 -9.21 8.13 20.00
C ASP A 285 -9.45 6.67 19.60
N PRO A 286 -10.62 6.07 19.89
CA PRO A 286 -10.92 4.67 19.57
C PRO A 286 -10.86 4.37 18.06
N LYS A 287 -11.01 5.39 17.21
CA LYS A 287 -10.93 5.23 15.76
C LYS A 287 -9.53 4.78 15.32
N LEU A 288 -8.48 5.26 15.99
CA LEU A 288 -7.11 4.83 15.73
C LEU A 288 -6.97 3.31 15.85
N TYR A 289 -7.44 2.75 16.94
CA TYR A 289 -7.36 1.31 17.19
C TYR A 289 -8.22 0.51 16.23
N GLY A 290 -9.41 0.98 15.91
CA GLY A 290 -10.29 0.31 14.97
C GLY A 290 -9.69 0.23 13.56
N PHE A 291 -9.13 1.32 13.04
CA PHE A 291 -8.41 1.30 11.76
C PHE A 291 -7.18 0.40 11.83
N ALA A 292 -6.36 0.49 12.87
CA ALA A 292 -5.18 -0.34 13.04
C ALA A 292 -5.51 -1.84 13.06
N VAL A 293 -6.57 -2.23 13.78
CA VAL A 293 -7.04 -3.63 13.82
C VAL A 293 -7.59 -4.08 12.47
N MET A 294 -8.36 -3.25 11.76
CA MET A 294 -8.86 -3.62 10.43
C MET A 294 -7.73 -3.91 9.44
N TYR A 295 -6.65 -3.11 9.47
CA TYR A 295 -5.47 -3.38 8.63
C TYR A 295 -4.69 -4.62 9.06
N PHE A 296 -4.59 -4.88 10.37
CA PHE A 296 -4.04 -6.13 10.89
C PHE A 296 -4.80 -7.34 10.33
N LEU A 297 -6.13 -7.32 10.45
CA LEU A 297 -7.00 -8.42 9.99
C LEU A 297 -6.92 -8.63 8.47
N LEU A 298 -6.92 -7.55 7.70
CA LEU A 298 -6.80 -7.62 6.25
C LEU A 298 -5.44 -8.20 5.84
N ASN A 299 -4.38 -7.81 6.55
CA ASN A 299 -3.04 -8.21 6.16
C ASN A 299 -2.69 -9.66 6.51
N ILE A 300 -3.39 -10.27 7.46
CA ILE A 300 -3.33 -11.72 7.69
C ILE A 300 -3.63 -12.46 6.38
N THR A 301 -4.73 -12.11 5.74
CA THR A 301 -5.19 -12.76 4.50
C THR A 301 -4.34 -12.36 3.29
N SER A 302 -3.96 -11.08 3.20
CA SER A 302 -3.11 -10.59 2.12
C SER A 302 -1.78 -11.33 2.07
N THR A 303 -1.12 -11.50 3.22
CA THR A 303 0.17 -12.22 3.31
C THR A 303 0.00 -13.69 2.95
N ALA A 304 -1.07 -14.34 3.44
CA ALA A 304 -1.35 -15.73 3.09
C ALA A 304 -1.48 -15.92 1.57
N LEU A 305 -2.23 -15.06 0.87
CA LEU A 305 -2.37 -15.16 -0.57
C LEU A 305 -1.09 -14.78 -1.32
N ASN A 306 -0.41 -13.69 -0.94
CA ASN A 306 0.77 -13.21 -1.67
C ASN A 306 1.97 -14.17 -1.62
N TYR A 307 2.15 -14.90 -0.52
CA TYR A 307 3.30 -15.78 -0.34
C TYR A 307 3.00 -17.26 -0.52
N PHE A 308 1.75 -17.66 -0.47
CA PHE A 308 1.41 -19.08 -0.44
C PHE A 308 0.43 -19.52 -1.55
N LEU A 309 -0.05 -18.61 -2.42
CA LEU A 309 -1.02 -18.95 -3.45
C LEU A 309 -0.54 -20.10 -4.38
N PRO A 310 0.70 -20.11 -4.91
CA PRO A 310 1.17 -21.25 -5.71
C PRO A 310 1.18 -22.56 -4.94
N GLN A 311 1.60 -22.57 -3.65
CA GLN A 311 1.56 -23.77 -2.81
C GLN A 311 0.13 -24.25 -2.56
N ILE A 312 -0.79 -23.32 -2.35
CA ILE A 312 -2.21 -23.62 -2.19
C ILE A 312 -2.77 -24.27 -3.44
N ILE A 313 -2.37 -23.82 -4.64
CA ILE A 313 -2.81 -24.40 -5.91
C ILE A 313 -2.13 -25.76 -6.14
N GLU A 314 -0.83 -25.89 -5.88
CA GLU A 314 -0.09 -27.15 -6.04
C GLU A 314 -0.62 -28.23 -5.10
N SER A 315 -0.49 -28.01 -3.78
CA SER A 315 -0.81 -29.03 -2.79
C SER A 315 -2.30 -29.11 -2.46
N GLY A 316 -3.06 -28.02 -2.68
CA GLY A 316 -4.50 -27.96 -2.41
C GLY A 316 -5.34 -28.45 -3.57
N LEU A 317 -4.93 -28.24 -4.81
CA LEU A 317 -5.67 -28.59 -6.03
C LEU A 317 -4.97 -29.67 -6.87
N GLU A 318 -3.83 -30.17 -6.42
CA GLU A 318 -3.05 -31.25 -7.05
C GLU A 318 -2.54 -30.92 -8.47
N PHE A 319 -2.22 -29.65 -8.73
CA PHE A 319 -1.56 -29.20 -9.96
C PHE A 319 -0.03 -29.38 -9.87
N SER A 320 0.61 -29.51 -11.01
CA SER A 320 2.10 -29.50 -11.06
C SER A 320 2.65 -28.14 -10.64
N SER A 321 3.91 -28.11 -10.20
CA SER A 321 4.60 -26.87 -9.79
C SER A 321 4.54 -25.81 -10.88
N ASN A 322 4.79 -26.17 -12.15
CA ASN A 322 4.73 -25.24 -13.29
C ASN A 322 3.31 -24.70 -13.51
N GLU A 323 2.31 -25.56 -13.47
CA GLU A 323 0.90 -25.16 -13.61
C GLU A 323 0.50 -24.26 -12.46
N SER A 324 0.93 -24.52 -11.23
CA SER A 324 0.58 -23.78 -10.04
C SER A 324 1.14 -22.34 -10.09
N ILE A 325 2.35 -22.15 -10.59
CA ILE A 325 2.93 -20.82 -10.83
C ILE A 325 2.07 -20.08 -11.87
N LEU A 326 1.76 -20.70 -13.00
CA LEU A 326 0.97 -20.07 -14.07
C LEU A 326 -0.48 -19.77 -13.63
N LEU A 327 -1.13 -20.73 -12.94
CA LEU A 327 -2.50 -20.59 -12.45
C LEU A 327 -2.64 -19.57 -11.31
N SER A 328 -1.55 -19.14 -10.70
CA SER A 328 -1.56 -18.00 -9.76
C SER A 328 -1.75 -16.65 -10.46
N THR A 329 -1.52 -16.57 -11.77
CA THR A 329 -1.65 -15.33 -12.56
C THR A 329 -3.09 -14.82 -12.72
N PRO A 330 -4.08 -15.65 -13.17
CA PRO A 330 -5.42 -15.18 -13.47
C PRO A 330 -6.15 -14.54 -12.27
N PRO A 331 -6.06 -15.05 -11.02
CA PRO A 331 -6.70 -14.41 -9.86
C PRO A 331 -6.23 -12.96 -9.63
N TYR A 332 -4.94 -12.67 -9.85
CA TYR A 332 -4.41 -11.33 -9.67
C TYR A 332 -4.80 -10.38 -10.81
N TYR A 333 -4.81 -10.83 -12.07
CA TYR A 333 -5.36 -10.01 -13.14
C TYR A 333 -6.85 -9.72 -12.96
N TYR A 334 -7.62 -10.72 -12.53
CA TYR A 334 -9.02 -10.53 -12.17
C TYR A 334 -9.19 -9.48 -11.08
N ALA A 335 -8.30 -9.43 -10.09
CA ALA A 335 -8.41 -8.51 -8.95
C ALA A 335 -8.40 -7.03 -9.37
N VAL A 336 -7.80 -6.70 -10.51
CA VAL A 336 -7.81 -5.32 -11.05
C VAL A 336 -9.23 -4.82 -11.31
N LEU A 337 -10.13 -5.69 -11.81
CA LEU A 337 -11.52 -5.32 -12.11
C LEU A 337 -12.31 -4.93 -10.83
N PRO A 338 -12.40 -5.77 -9.78
CA PRO A 338 -13.07 -5.39 -8.54
C PRO A 338 -12.49 -4.15 -7.88
N VAL A 339 -11.16 -3.95 -7.91
CA VAL A 339 -10.50 -2.77 -7.33
C VAL A 339 -10.99 -1.49 -8.01
N VAL A 340 -10.96 -1.45 -9.33
CA VAL A 340 -11.41 -0.27 -10.11
C VAL A 340 -12.90 -0.03 -9.89
N LEU A 341 -13.71 -1.11 -9.95
CA LEU A 341 -15.16 -1.02 -9.79
C LEU A 341 -15.54 -0.51 -8.39
N THR A 342 -14.97 -1.09 -7.33
CA THR A 342 -15.27 -0.68 -5.95
C THR A 342 -14.77 0.72 -5.65
N SER A 343 -13.62 1.12 -6.20
CA SER A 343 -13.11 2.48 -6.06
C SER A 343 -14.04 3.49 -6.76
N PHE A 344 -14.46 3.18 -7.98
CA PHE A 344 -15.39 4.02 -8.74
C PHE A 344 -16.75 4.16 -8.04
N LEU A 345 -17.35 3.05 -7.61
CA LEU A 345 -18.62 3.05 -6.87
C LEU A 345 -18.50 3.81 -5.54
N GLY A 346 -17.40 3.59 -4.82
CA GLY A 346 -17.13 4.26 -3.56
C GLY A 346 -17.01 5.77 -3.70
N ASP A 347 -16.39 6.26 -4.76
CA ASP A 347 -16.22 7.69 -5.00
C ASP A 347 -17.51 8.33 -5.54
N THR A 348 -18.21 7.66 -6.45
CA THR A 348 -19.44 8.20 -7.07
C THR A 348 -20.59 8.30 -6.05
N PHE A 349 -20.76 7.29 -5.21
CA PHE A 349 -21.89 7.23 -4.26
C PHE A 349 -21.49 7.59 -2.83
N ASN A 350 -20.22 7.91 -2.56
CA ASN A 350 -19.65 8.14 -1.22
C ASN A 350 -19.92 6.98 -0.24
N LEU A 351 -20.01 5.75 -0.76
CA LEU A 351 -20.26 4.53 0.02
C LEU A 351 -18.92 3.90 0.40
N ARG A 352 -18.59 3.86 1.70
CA ARG A 352 -17.34 3.22 2.17
C ARG A 352 -17.62 1.94 2.95
N SER A 353 -18.37 2.01 4.02
CA SER A 353 -18.70 0.85 4.87
C SER A 353 -19.42 -0.27 4.11
N PRO A 354 -20.42 -0.01 3.24
CA PRO A 354 -21.08 -1.08 2.51
C PRO A 354 -20.16 -1.83 1.56
N LEU A 355 -19.23 -1.11 0.90
CA LEU A 355 -18.27 -1.72 -0.02
C LEU A 355 -17.24 -2.58 0.71
N ILE A 356 -16.72 -2.11 1.85
CA ILE A 356 -15.80 -2.89 2.70
C ILE A 356 -16.50 -4.17 3.18
N THR A 357 -17.76 -4.05 3.62
CA THR A 357 -18.57 -5.19 4.07
C THR A 357 -18.81 -6.18 2.93
N PHE A 358 -19.19 -5.70 1.74
CA PHE A 358 -19.39 -6.54 0.56
C PHE A 358 -18.11 -7.30 0.18
N ASN A 359 -16.98 -6.61 0.09
CA ASN A 359 -15.70 -7.25 -0.20
C ASN A 359 -15.31 -8.26 0.88
N ALA A 360 -15.56 -7.97 2.17
CA ALA A 360 -15.28 -8.90 3.25
C ALA A 360 -16.18 -10.17 3.15
N LEU A 361 -17.45 -10.04 2.77
CA LEU A 361 -18.34 -11.17 2.51
C LEU A 361 -17.87 -11.98 1.30
N CYS A 362 -17.45 -11.33 0.22
CA CYS A 362 -16.87 -12.01 -0.94
C CYS A 362 -15.61 -12.80 -0.55
N LEU A 363 -14.77 -12.24 0.32
CA LEU A 363 -13.55 -12.91 0.78
C LEU A 363 -13.89 -14.13 1.66
N ILE A 364 -14.86 -14.01 2.58
CA ILE A 364 -15.36 -15.13 3.38
C ILE A 364 -15.88 -16.23 2.46
N ALA A 365 -16.72 -15.89 1.47
CA ALA A 365 -17.24 -16.84 0.49
C ALA A 365 -16.11 -17.52 -0.29
N GLY A 366 -15.09 -16.76 -0.75
CA GLY A 366 -13.92 -17.28 -1.45
C GLY A 366 -13.15 -18.31 -0.62
N TYR A 367 -12.90 -18.02 0.66
CA TYR A 367 -12.21 -18.96 1.55
C TYR A 367 -13.07 -20.18 1.91
N LEU A 368 -14.38 -20.04 2.07
CA LEU A 368 -15.27 -21.18 2.28
C LEU A 368 -15.36 -22.08 1.05
N MET A 369 -15.35 -21.50 -0.16
CA MET A 369 -15.26 -22.27 -1.41
C MET A 369 -13.93 -23.02 -1.51
N PHE A 370 -12.85 -22.39 -1.10
CA PHE A 370 -11.52 -23.00 -1.08
C PHE A 370 -11.42 -24.10 -0.02
N GLY A 371 -11.94 -23.89 1.19
CA GLY A 371 -11.94 -24.84 2.30
C GLY A 371 -13.03 -25.89 2.24
N ALA A 372 -13.84 -25.94 1.15
CA ALA A 372 -14.83 -26.98 0.97
C ALA A 372 -14.18 -28.36 1.16
N PRO A 373 -14.90 -29.33 1.79
CA PRO A 373 -14.29 -30.58 2.20
C PRO A 373 -13.58 -31.27 1.04
N PRO A 374 -12.38 -31.85 1.32
CA PRO A 374 -11.62 -32.56 0.31
C PRO A 374 -12.50 -33.63 -0.30
N VAL A 375 -12.39 -33.78 -1.59
CA VAL A 375 -13.09 -34.82 -2.34
C VAL A 375 -12.88 -36.15 -1.64
N VAL A 376 -13.97 -36.73 -1.16
CA VAL A 376 -14.01 -38.19 -0.93
C VAL A 376 -13.59 -38.80 -2.27
N PRO A 377 -12.59 -39.69 -2.34
CA PRO A 377 -12.20 -40.32 -3.58
C PRO A 377 -13.41 -41.13 -4.07
N SER A 378 -14.26 -40.48 -4.83
CA SER A 378 -15.41 -41.11 -5.46
C SER A 378 -14.96 -41.46 -6.88
N ASN A 379 -15.13 -42.72 -7.22
CA ASN A 379 -14.86 -43.30 -8.54
C ASN A 379 -15.69 -42.68 -9.71
N THR A 380 -16.16 -41.45 -9.55
CA THR A 380 -16.88 -40.71 -10.59
C THR A 380 -16.08 -39.48 -10.97
N SER A 381 -15.43 -39.55 -12.11
CA SER A 381 -14.56 -38.52 -12.71
C SER A 381 -15.19 -37.10 -12.78
N ASN A 382 -16.49 -36.98 -12.83
CA ASN A 382 -17.20 -35.70 -12.94
C ASN A 382 -17.28 -34.90 -11.62
N ASN A 383 -17.25 -35.54 -10.46
CA ASN A 383 -17.33 -34.83 -9.18
C ASN A 383 -15.98 -34.22 -8.73
N GLY A 384 -14.87 -34.90 -9.02
CA GLY A 384 -13.52 -34.42 -8.72
C GLY A 384 -13.21 -33.10 -9.44
N SER A 385 -13.48 -33.02 -10.73
CA SER A 385 -13.24 -31.83 -11.57
C SER A 385 -14.08 -30.62 -11.11
N ARG A 386 -15.32 -30.86 -10.66
CA ARG A 386 -16.20 -29.80 -10.15
C ARG A 386 -15.68 -29.17 -8.85
N HIS A 387 -15.14 -29.97 -7.94
CA HIS A 387 -14.57 -29.48 -6.68
C HIS A 387 -13.29 -28.67 -6.90
N VAL A 388 -12.42 -29.08 -7.82
CA VAL A 388 -11.22 -28.31 -8.21
C VAL A 388 -11.63 -26.95 -8.78
N ALA A 389 -12.58 -26.92 -9.71
CA ALA A 389 -13.07 -25.66 -10.31
C ALA A 389 -13.68 -24.72 -9.26
N LEU A 390 -14.46 -25.23 -8.30
CA LEU A 390 -15.07 -24.45 -7.22
C LEU A 390 -13.97 -23.84 -6.32
N ARG A 391 -13.01 -24.65 -5.89
CA ARG A 391 -11.90 -24.21 -5.04
C ARG A 391 -11.02 -23.18 -5.76
N TYR A 392 -10.73 -23.39 -7.04
CA TYR A 392 -9.99 -22.43 -7.85
C TYR A 392 -10.77 -21.12 -8.04
N ALA A 393 -12.09 -21.16 -8.27
CA ALA A 393 -12.95 -19.97 -8.30
C ALA A 393 -12.91 -19.20 -6.97
N GLY A 394 -12.80 -19.90 -5.85
CA GLY A 394 -12.60 -19.30 -4.52
C GLY A 394 -11.35 -18.41 -4.45
N THR A 395 -10.26 -18.80 -5.12
CA THR A 395 -9.03 -17.98 -5.14
C THR A 395 -9.23 -16.66 -5.87
N PHE A 396 -10.01 -16.60 -6.95
CA PHE A 396 -10.36 -15.36 -7.64
C PHE A 396 -11.15 -14.43 -6.72
N LEU A 397 -12.17 -14.98 -6.09
CA LEU A 397 -13.03 -14.17 -5.22
C LEU A 397 -12.26 -13.64 -4.02
N ALA A 398 -11.43 -14.47 -3.39
CA ALA A 398 -10.60 -14.07 -2.27
C ALA A 398 -9.57 -13.01 -2.67
N THR A 399 -8.85 -13.20 -3.79
CA THR A 399 -7.82 -12.28 -4.28
C THR A 399 -8.43 -10.93 -4.67
N GLY A 400 -9.52 -10.93 -5.45
CA GLY A 400 -10.20 -9.70 -5.83
C GLY A 400 -10.73 -8.91 -4.64
N ALA A 401 -11.28 -9.62 -3.65
CA ALA A 401 -11.88 -9.01 -2.48
C ALA A 401 -10.84 -8.38 -1.54
N TYR A 402 -9.69 -9.03 -1.25
CA TYR A 402 -8.70 -8.45 -0.35
C TYR A 402 -8.03 -7.21 -0.96
N VAL A 403 -7.72 -7.24 -2.26
CA VAL A 403 -7.10 -6.10 -2.95
C VAL A 403 -8.07 -4.92 -2.98
N SER A 404 -9.36 -5.17 -3.26
CA SER A 404 -10.39 -4.13 -3.23
C SER A 404 -10.57 -3.53 -1.83
N ASN A 405 -10.50 -4.36 -0.78
CA ASN A 405 -10.58 -3.88 0.61
C ASN A 405 -9.37 -3.02 1.01
N TRP A 406 -8.19 -3.27 0.48
CA TRP A 406 -7.02 -2.40 0.68
C TRP A 406 -7.34 -0.96 0.24
N ALA A 407 -7.83 -0.78 -0.99
CA ALA A 407 -8.18 0.52 -1.53
C ALA A 407 -9.34 1.17 -0.76
N ALA A 408 -10.38 0.40 -0.43
CA ALA A 408 -11.55 0.88 0.30
C ALA A 408 -11.20 1.33 1.73
N LEU A 409 -10.37 0.58 2.46
CA LEU A 409 -9.92 0.95 3.81
C LEU A 409 -9.04 2.21 3.81
N ASN A 410 -8.14 2.36 2.83
CA ASN A 410 -7.35 3.57 2.68
C ASN A 410 -8.25 4.81 2.52
N ALA A 411 -9.25 4.74 1.65
CA ALA A 411 -10.21 5.82 1.44
C ALA A 411 -11.07 6.05 2.69
N TYR A 412 -11.51 5.00 3.37
CA TYR A 412 -12.32 5.09 4.59
C TYR A 412 -11.55 5.77 5.72
N MET A 413 -10.30 5.41 5.93
CA MET A 413 -9.42 6.06 6.92
C MET A 413 -9.17 7.53 6.56
N ALA A 414 -8.79 7.82 5.30
CA ALA A 414 -8.48 9.17 4.85
C ALA A 414 -9.65 10.13 5.01
N ASN A 415 -10.90 9.67 4.78
CA ASN A 415 -12.10 10.48 4.88
C ASN A 415 -12.54 10.73 6.35
N ASN A 416 -12.21 9.81 7.26
CA ASN A 416 -12.73 9.83 8.63
C ASN A 416 -11.72 10.31 9.69
N VAL A 417 -10.46 10.54 9.32
CA VAL A 417 -9.41 11.05 10.20
C VAL A 417 -9.00 12.45 9.75
N VAL A 418 -9.31 13.47 10.54
CA VAL A 418 -8.99 14.87 10.23
C VAL A 418 -7.97 15.41 11.24
N GLY A 419 -7.08 16.26 10.75
CA GLY A 419 -5.98 16.86 11.51
C GLY A 419 -4.64 16.19 11.25
N GLN A 420 -3.59 17.00 11.09
CA GLN A 420 -2.26 16.56 10.69
C GLN A 420 -1.68 15.51 11.65
N TRP A 421 -1.69 15.78 12.94
CA TRP A 421 -1.15 14.86 13.95
C TRP A 421 -2.00 13.60 14.13
N LYS A 422 -3.33 13.70 14.01
CA LYS A 422 -4.20 12.52 14.03
C LYS A 422 -3.95 11.60 12.85
N ARG A 423 -3.82 12.14 11.63
CA ARG A 423 -3.50 11.38 10.44
C ARG A 423 -2.14 10.70 10.55
N ALA A 424 -1.11 11.44 10.99
CA ALA A 424 0.23 10.90 11.17
C ALA A 424 0.27 9.77 12.20
N THR A 425 -0.37 9.97 13.37
CA THR A 425 -0.43 8.95 14.44
C THR A 425 -1.21 7.72 13.98
N THR A 426 -2.35 7.92 13.30
CA THR A 426 -3.16 6.80 12.79
C THR A 426 -2.40 6.03 11.71
N ALA A 427 -1.73 6.71 10.79
CA ALA A 427 -0.93 6.06 9.75
C ALA A 427 0.23 5.24 10.35
N ALA A 428 0.89 5.74 11.39
CA ALA A 428 1.94 5.01 12.09
C ALA A 428 1.39 3.75 12.80
N ALA A 429 0.26 3.86 13.50
CA ALA A 429 -0.39 2.73 14.16
C ALA A 429 -0.86 1.68 13.15
N VAL A 430 -1.46 2.12 12.03
CA VAL A 430 -1.87 1.25 10.93
C VAL A 430 -0.67 0.53 10.33
N ALA A 431 0.46 1.21 10.07
CA ALA A 431 1.66 0.60 9.53
C ALA A 431 2.24 -0.48 10.46
N ALA A 432 2.28 -0.21 11.77
CA ALA A 432 2.71 -1.18 12.76
C ALA A 432 1.79 -2.42 12.79
N CYS A 433 0.48 -2.22 12.86
CA CYS A 433 -0.49 -3.31 12.89
C CYS A 433 -0.55 -4.07 11.57
N ASN A 434 -0.33 -3.41 10.42
CA ASN A 434 -0.17 -4.04 9.12
C ASN A 434 0.99 -5.03 9.13
N GLY A 435 2.16 -4.64 9.63
CA GLY A 435 3.30 -5.53 9.80
C GLY A 435 3.02 -6.70 10.74
N LEU A 436 2.34 -6.47 11.88
CA LEU A 436 1.93 -7.55 12.78
C LEU A 436 0.96 -8.52 12.09
N GLY A 437 0.06 -8.01 11.23
CA GLY A 437 -0.83 -8.83 10.40
C GLY A 437 -0.06 -9.70 9.41
N SER A 438 0.98 -9.16 8.76
CA SER A 438 1.88 -9.94 7.88
C SER A 438 2.58 -11.07 8.64
N ILE A 439 3.06 -10.79 9.84
CA ILE A 439 3.68 -11.80 10.70
C ILE A 439 2.67 -12.92 11.00
N ALA A 440 1.47 -12.58 11.47
CA ALA A 440 0.43 -13.56 11.73
C ALA A 440 0.08 -14.36 10.47
N GLY A 441 -0.09 -13.67 9.32
CA GLY A 441 -0.42 -14.27 8.03
C GLY A 441 0.62 -15.27 7.52
N SER A 442 1.90 -15.10 7.85
CA SER A 442 2.96 -16.02 7.45
C SER A 442 2.92 -17.38 8.18
N TYR A 443 2.19 -17.47 9.29
CA TYR A 443 2.10 -18.71 10.11
C TYR A 443 0.75 -19.42 10.00
N ILE A 444 -0.28 -18.82 9.35
CA ILE A 444 -1.59 -19.47 9.25
C ILE A 444 -1.64 -20.53 8.14
N VAL A 445 -0.79 -20.44 7.12
CA VAL A 445 -0.71 -21.44 6.05
C VAL A 445 0.29 -22.52 6.47
N ARG A 446 -0.22 -23.70 6.75
CA ARG A 446 0.56 -24.85 7.22
C ARG A 446 0.53 -25.96 6.20
N ASN A 447 1.67 -26.37 5.66
CA ASN A 447 1.76 -27.44 4.66
C ASN A 447 1.22 -28.78 5.18
N GLN A 448 1.26 -28.99 6.50
CA GLN A 448 0.72 -30.20 7.16
C GLN A 448 -0.81 -30.29 7.06
N GLU A 449 -1.50 -29.20 6.81
CA GLU A 449 -2.94 -29.12 6.69
C GLU A 449 -3.44 -29.24 5.22
N ALA A 450 -2.53 -29.47 4.26
CA ALA A 450 -2.92 -29.73 2.89
C ALA A 450 -3.79 -31.00 2.82
N PRO A 451 -4.79 -31.05 1.95
CA PRO A 451 -5.18 -30.06 0.94
C PRO A 451 -6.18 -29.01 1.44
N GLY A 452 -6.67 -29.08 2.67
CA GLY A 452 -7.77 -28.25 3.17
C GLY A 452 -7.34 -26.90 3.76
N TYR A 453 -6.11 -26.78 4.30
CA TYR A 453 -5.57 -25.58 4.95
C TYR A 453 -6.53 -24.96 5.98
N ALA A 454 -7.06 -25.78 6.88
CA ALA A 454 -8.12 -25.40 7.82
C ALA A 454 -7.76 -24.17 8.66
N THR A 455 -6.53 -24.08 9.17
CA THR A 455 -6.08 -22.91 9.93
C THR A 455 -6.12 -21.63 9.10
N ALA A 456 -5.67 -21.65 7.84
CA ALA A 456 -5.68 -20.48 6.96
C ALA A 456 -7.13 -20.06 6.63
N VAL A 457 -7.99 -21.02 6.35
CA VAL A 457 -9.41 -20.77 6.04
C VAL A 457 -10.12 -20.12 7.22
N TRP A 458 -10.09 -20.76 8.39
CA TRP A 458 -10.83 -20.26 9.55
C TRP A 458 -10.24 -18.97 10.15
N ALA A 459 -8.92 -18.80 10.12
CA ALA A 459 -8.28 -17.55 10.52
C ALA A 459 -8.70 -16.39 9.59
N SER A 460 -8.74 -16.62 8.27
CA SER A 460 -9.16 -15.60 7.31
C SER A 460 -10.66 -15.30 7.41
N VAL A 461 -11.51 -16.30 7.56
CA VAL A 461 -12.95 -16.12 7.76
C VAL A 461 -13.21 -15.36 9.07
N GLY A 462 -12.61 -15.79 10.18
CA GLY A 462 -12.74 -15.13 11.49
C GLY A 462 -12.27 -13.68 11.47
N SER A 463 -11.13 -13.40 10.81
CA SER A 463 -10.60 -12.04 10.64
C SER A 463 -11.60 -11.13 9.93
N HIS A 464 -12.25 -11.60 8.87
CA HIS A 464 -13.18 -10.78 8.10
C HIS A 464 -14.57 -10.66 8.75
N ILE A 465 -15.01 -11.66 9.53
CA ILE A 465 -16.19 -11.50 10.40
C ILE A 465 -15.95 -10.42 11.43
N LEU A 466 -14.78 -10.43 12.08
CA LEU A 466 -14.41 -9.39 13.05
C LEU A 466 -14.29 -8.01 12.38
N MET A 467 -13.71 -7.94 11.17
CA MET A 467 -13.64 -6.70 10.40
C MET A 467 -15.04 -6.14 10.11
N ILE A 468 -15.99 -6.97 9.67
CA ILE A 468 -17.40 -6.56 9.44
C ILE A 468 -17.99 -6.00 10.74
N GLY A 469 -17.77 -6.66 11.88
CA GLY A 469 -18.22 -6.18 13.18
C GLY A 469 -17.69 -4.78 13.51
N ILE A 470 -16.39 -4.53 13.28
CA ILE A 470 -15.76 -3.21 13.50
C ILE A 470 -16.35 -2.15 12.55
N VAL A 471 -16.55 -2.49 11.27
CA VAL A 471 -17.15 -1.60 10.28
C VAL A 471 -18.58 -1.22 10.66
N ILE A 472 -19.38 -2.18 11.10
CA ILE A 472 -20.74 -1.93 11.57
C ILE A 472 -20.73 -1.02 12.81
N PHE A 473 -19.85 -1.30 13.77
CA PHE A 473 -19.69 -0.48 14.97
C PHE A 473 -19.34 0.98 14.62
N PHE A 474 -18.40 1.18 13.70
CA PHE A 474 -18.03 2.51 13.22
C PHE A 474 -19.16 3.20 12.47
N THR A 475 -19.87 2.46 11.60
CA THR A 475 -21.02 2.99 10.85
C THR A 475 -22.09 3.53 11.78
N ILE A 476 -22.46 2.76 12.81
CA ILE A 476 -23.44 3.18 13.82
C ILE A 476 -22.91 4.41 14.58
N GLY A 477 -21.66 4.36 15.04
CA GLY A 477 -21.02 5.45 15.76
C GLY A 477 -20.96 6.76 14.95
N PHE A 478 -20.57 6.67 13.68
CA PHE A 478 -20.49 7.81 12.76
C PHE A 478 -21.87 8.36 12.41
N TYR A 479 -22.86 7.48 12.22
CA TYR A 479 -24.23 7.89 12.00
C TYR A 479 -24.78 8.71 13.20
N VAL A 480 -24.60 8.21 14.43
CA VAL A 480 -25.01 8.91 15.65
C VAL A 480 -24.29 10.25 15.80
N GLN A 481 -22.95 10.29 15.53
CA GLN A 481 -22.19 11.54 15.62
C GLN A 481 -22.62 12.56 14.56
N ASN A 482 -22.87 12.13 13.33
CA ASN A 482 -23.40 13.00 12.27
C ASN A 482 -24.79 13.52 12.58
N LYS A 483 -25.65 12.72 13.25
CA LYS A 483 -26.95 13.16 13.72
C LYS A 483 -26.82 14.25 14.81
N ASN A 484 -25.90 14.07 15.75
CA ASN A 484 -25.62 15.04 16.80
C ASN A 484 -25.03 16.35 16.26
N GLN A 485 -24.30 16.32 15.14
CA GLN A 485 -23.85 17.53 14.47
C GLN A 485 -24.98 18.39 13.95
N LYS A 486 -26.10 17.80 13.46
CA LYS A 486 -27.27 18.54 13.04
C LYS A 486 -27.90 19.34 14.24
N GLY A 487 -27.61 18.93 15.48
CA GLY A 487 -27.95 19.63 16.72
C GLY A 487 -26.92 20.68 17.16
N GLY A 488 -25.93 21.06 16.31
CA GLY A 488 -24.95 22.12 16.59
C GLY A 488 -23.62 21.68 17.18
N LYS A 489 -23.37 20.39 17.31
CA LYS A 489 -22.07 19.86 17.81
C LYS A 489 -20.98 19.86 16.71
N VAL A 490 -19.87 20.53 16.99
CA VAL A 490 -18.68 20.49 16.06
C VAL A 490 -17.96 19.16 16.19
N LEU A 491 -17.76 18.46 15.06
CA LEU A 491 -17.03 17.19 15.01
C LEU A 491 -15.56 17.43 14.64
N GLN A 492 -14.64 16.74 15.31
CA GLN A 492 -13.18 16.82 15.08
C GLN A 492 -12.62 18.26 15.04
N ASN A 493 -13.21 19.20 15.76
CA ASN A 493 -12.86 20.64 15.77
C ASN A 493 -12.88 21.29 14.37
N THR A 494 -13.66 20.73 13.43
CA THR A 494 -13.79 21.25 12.07
C THR A 494 -15.25 21.56 11.78
N VAL A 495 -15.52 22.81 11.44
CA VAL A 495 -16.88 23.26 11.08
C VAL A 495 -17.32 22.60 9.78
N GLY A 496 -18.51 22.01 9.74
CA GLY A 496 -19.06 21.36 8.55
C GLY A 496 -18.55 19.95 8.27
N PHE A 497 -17.59 19.42 9.04
CA PHE A 497 -17.09 18.05 8.85
C PHE A 497 -18.18 17.02 9.14
N ARG A 498 -18.32 16.03 8.27
CA ARG A 498 -19.17 14.84 8.47
C ARG A 498 -18.38 13.57 8.22
N TYR A 499 -18.62 12.56 9.04
CA TYR A 499 -18.07 11.22 8.82
C TYR A 499 -18.72 10.59 7.60
N THR A 500 -17.91 9.87 6.80
CA THR A 500 -18.38 9.03 5.71
C THR A 500 -18.53 7.57 6.21
N TYR A 501 -19.63 6.92 5.84
CA TYR A 501 -19.93 5.53 6.22
C TYR A 501 -20.45 4.72 5.04
#